data_ed2ddb601e658221ce6c49fe5c7d0fc5
#
_entry.id   ed2ddb601e658221ce6c49fe5c7d0fc5
#
_cell.length_a   1.000
_cell.length_b   1.000
_cell.length_c   1.000
_cell.angle_alpha   90.00
_cell.angle_beta   90.00
_cell.angle_gamma   90.00
#
_symmetry.space_group_name_H-M   'P 1'
#
loop_
_entity.id
_entity.type
_entity.pdbx_description
1 polymer ?
#
loop_
_entity_poly.entity_id
_entity_poly.type
_entity_poly.pdbx_seq_one_letter_code
_entity_poly.pdbx_strand_id
1 'polypeptide(L)'
;MSMRLARLLIPGFSALALAACATEGDDVADAGDPGPPAAVSTIGPPRLTADLRDSQGRVRARATAETVADSLRVRVEAVGMSPGAYGAHLHTTGRCDPPGFTTAGPHWNPTDQKHGKDNPAGMHKGDLPNLLVGTDGRGSFEYTIPNAGLSGMLPNRLIDADGASVVIHAAPDDFRTDPSGNSGARIACGVLG
;
A
#
# COMPACT_ATOMS: atom_id res chain seq x y z
N MET A 1 49.19 -41.71 11.65
CA MET A 1 49.02 -42.93 10.82
C MET A 1 48.37 -42.43 9.53
N SER A 2 49.12 -42.08 8.59
CA SER A 2 49.98 -42.70 7.56
C SER A 2 49.23 -43.55 6.56
N MET A 3 49.36 -43.09 5.32
CA MET A 3 49.41 -43.88 4.07
C MET A 3 48.07 -44.09 3.35
N ARG A 4 47.91 -44.08 2.03
CA ARG A 4 48.92 -43.95 0.91
C ARG A 4 48.19 -43.51 -0.36
N LEU A 5 48.94 -42.85 -1.23
CA LEU A 5 48.69 -42.66 -2.66
C LEU A 5 48.53 -43.99 -3.41
N ALA A 6 47.73 -43.96 -4.47
CA ALA A 6 47.97 -44.81 -5.63
C ALA A 6 47.64 -44.03 -6.92
N ARG A 7 48.69 -43.74 -7.65
CA ARG A 7 48.65 -43.33 -9.07
C ARG A 7 48.54 -44.61 -9.93
N LEU A 8 47.74 -44.51 -11.00
CA LEU A 8 47.94 -45.43 -12.13
C LEU A 8 47.90 -44.64 -13.44
N LEU A 9 48.92 -44.95 -14.24
CA LEU A 9 49.30 -44.32 -15.50
C LEU A 9 48.95 -45.27 -16.67
N ILE A 10 48.43 -44.67 -17.79
CA ILE A 10 48.74 -44.88 -19.22
C ILE A 10 48.39 -46.27 -19.84
N PRO A 11 48.17 -46.44 -21.19
CA PRO A 11 48.65 -45.67 -22.33
C PRO A 11 47.63 -45.36 -23.45
N GLY A 12 48.11 -44.51 -24.36
CA GLY A 12 47.48 -44.06 -25.56
C GLY A 12 47.47 -45.07 -26.73
N PHE A 13 46.64 -44.77 -27.66
CA PHE A 13 46.70 -45.27 -29.03
C PHE A 13 46.42 -44.16 -30.02
N SER A 14 47.43 -43.86 -30.83
CA SER A 14 47.37 -43.10 -32.08
C SER A 14 46.75 -43.96 -33.17
N ALA A 15 45.82 -43.43 -33.94
CA ALA A 15 45.57 -43.91 -35.28
C ALA A 15 45.19 -42.73 -36.20
N LEU A 16 45.81 -42.76 -37.31
CA LEU A 16 46.05 -41.79 -38.35
C LEU A 16 44.90 -41.79 -39.38
N ALA A 17 44.54 -40.60 -39.91
CA ALA A 17 44.09 -40.20 -41.21
C ALA A 17 42.82 -40.83 -41.83
N LEU A 18 41.91 -39.96 -42.32
CA LEU A 18 41.70 -39.77 -43.78
C LEU A 18 40.90 -38.45 -43.98
N ALA A 19 41.45 -37.63 -44.85
CA ALA A 19 40.80 -36.44 -45.36
C ALA A 19 39.64 -36.82 -46.31
N ALA A 20 38.50 -36.23 -46.15
CA ALA A 20 37.48 -36.13 -47.18
C ALA A 20 37.03 -34.67 -47.23
N CYS A 21 37.36 -33.99 -48.33
CA CYS A 21 36.75 -32.72 -48.73
C CYS A 21 35.27 -32.96 -49.00
N ALA A 22 34.43 -32.22 -48.29
CA ALA A 22 33.05 -31.99 -48.65
C ALA A 22 32.76 -30.50 -48.54
N THR A 23 32.24 -29.98 -49.60
CA THR A 23 31.89 -28.64 -50.00
C THR A 23 31.16 -27.84 -48.90
N GLU A 24 31.62 -26.62 -48.75
CA GLU A 24 31.00 -25.54 -47.98
C GLU A 24 29.62 -25.24 -48.55
N GLY A 25 28.60 -25.48 -47.74
CA GLY A 25 27.29 -24.83 -47.87
C GLY A 25 27.20 -23.78 -46.78
N ASP A 26 27.33 -22.52 -47.15
CA ASP A 26 27.07 -21.38 -46.26
C ASP A 26 25.59 -21.31 -45.92
N ASP A 27 25.16 -22.05 -44.91
CA ASP A 27 23.94 -21.75 -44.21
C ASP A 27 24.22 -20.63 -43.20
N VAL A 28 24.13 -19.37 -43.67
CA VAL A 28 23.99 -18.21 -42.79
C VAL A 28 22.68 -18.41 -42.05
N ALA A 29 22.79 -18.95 -40.81
CA ALA A 29 21.69 -18.89 -39.89
C ALA A 29 21.34 -17.41 -39.69
N ASP A 30 20.21 -17.01 -40.25
CA ASP A 30 19.55 -15.75 -39.96
C ASP A 30 19.37 -15.67 -38.43
N ALA A 31 20.27 -14.92 -37.74
CA ALA A 31 20.12 -14.55 -36.36
C ALA A 31 18.94 -13.59 -36.33
N GLY A 32 17.74 -14.17 -36.14
CA GLY A 32 16.51 -13.41 -35.99
C GLY A 32 16.75 -12.27 -34.99
N ASP A 33 16.48 -11.06 -35.47
CA ASP A 33 16.49 -9.83 -34.69
C ASP A 33 15.82 -10.09 -33.32
N PRO A 34 16.52 -9.91 -32.17
CA PRO A 34 15.86 -9.99 -30.89
C PRO A 34 14.88 -8.83 -30.83
N GLY A 35 13.60 -9.13 -31.09
CA GLY A 35 12.53 -8.15 -31.04
C GLY A 35 12.66 -7.27 -29.78
N PRO A 36 12.12 -6.04 -29.83
CA PRO A 36 12.27 -5.08 -28.73
C PRO A 36 11.91 -5.74 -27.40
N PRO A 37 12.69 -5.52 -26.34
CA PRO A 37 12.40 -6.12 -25.04
C PRO A 37 10.97 -5.80 -24.66
N ALA A 38 10.20 -6.83 -24.29
CA ALA A 38 8.84 -6.66 -23.83
C ALA A 38 8.83 -5.59 -22.74
N ALA A 39 8.03 -4.54 -22.94
CA ALA A 39 7.86 -3.49 -21.96
C ALA A 39 7.41 -4.15 -20.65
N VAL A 40 8.29 -4.17 -19.65
CA VAL A 40 7.92 -4.58 -18.30
C VAL A 40 6.93 -3.55 -17.82
N SER A 41 5.64 -3.91 -17.88
CA SER A 41 4.58 -3.12 -17.28
C SER A 41 4.83 -3.14 -15.77
N THR A 42 5.47 -2.12 -15.24
CA THR A 42 5.57 -1.91 -13.80
C THR A 42 4.19 -1.52 -13.29
N ILE A 43 3.34 -2.52 -13.06
CA ILE A 43 2.13 -2.32 -12.26
C ILE A 43 2.65 -1.90 -10.89
N GLY A 44 2.46 -0.62 -10.55
CA GLY A 44 2.78 -0.12 -9.22
C GLY A 44 2.05 -0.92 -8.13
N PRO A 45 2.43 -0.79 -6.86
CA PRO A 45 1.77 -1.51 -5.78
C PRO A 45 0.25 -1.24 -5.82
N PRO A 46 -0.59 -2.22 -5.42
CA PRO A 46 -2.02 -2.02 -5.34
C PRO A 46 -2.34 -0.75 -4.54
N ARG A 47 -3.11 0.15 -5.17
CA ARG A 47 -3.48 1.44 -4.61
C ARG A 47 -4.98 1.61 -4.68
N LEU A 48 -5.59 2.03 -3.57
CA LEU A 48 -6.99 2.41 -3.50
C LEU A 48 -7.10 3.93 -3.30
N THR A 49 -8.18 4.51 -3.79
CA THR A 49 -8.43 5.95 -3.70
C THR A 49 -9.84 6.20 -3.18
N ALA A 50 -10.08 7.37 -2.61
CA ALA A 50 -11.40 7.81 -2.20
C ALA A 50 -11.57 9.32 -2.39
N ASP A 51 -12.68 9.75 -2.99
CA ASP A 51 -13.17 11.11 -2.88
C ASP A 51 -14.01 11.22 -1.59
N LEU A 52 -13.55 11.97 -0.62
CA LEU A 52 -14.28 12.21 0.62
C LEU A 52 -15.30 13.32 0.39
N ARG A 53 -16.57 12.96 0.45
CA ARG A 53 -17.70 13.86 0.16
C ARG A 53 -18.42 14.27 1.43
N ASP A 54 -18.84 15.54 1.48
CA ASP A 54 -19.74 16.02 2.54
C ASP A 54 -21.19 15.55 2.31
N SER A 55 -22.07 15.89 3.23
CA SER A 55 -23.49 15.51 3.17
C SER A 55 -24.26 16.09 1.96
N GLN A 56 -23.67 17.07 1.25
CA GLN A 56 -24.19 17.61 0.00
C GLN A 56 -23.51 17.00 -1.24
N GLY A 57 -22.66 15.98 -1.08
CA GLY A 57 -21.97 15.32 -2.17
C GLY A 57 -20.74 16.06 -2.71
N ARG A 58 -20.34 17.20 -2.13
CA ARG A 58 -19.15 17.96 -2.57
C ARG A 58 -17.89 17.28 -2.07
N VAL A 59 -16.88 17.15 -2.93
CA VAL A 59 -15.56 16.63 -2.54
C VAL A 59 -14.88 17.65 -1.63
N ARG A 60 -14.50 17.20 -0.42
CA ARG A 60 -13.82 17.97 0.62
C ARG A 60 -12.37 17.54 0.83
N ALA A 61 -12.09 16.29 0.52
CA ALA A 61 -10.73 15.75 0.55
C ALA A 61 -10.61 14.58 -0.42
N ARG A 62 -9.37 14.18 -0.71
CA ARG A 62 -9.06 12.92 -1.38
C ARG A 62 -8.13 12.10 -0.51
N ALA A 63 -8.33 10.80 -0.51
CA ALA A 63 -7.44 9.87 0.16
C ALA A 63 -6.86 8.86 -0.83
N THR A 64 -5.67 8.42 -0.53
CA THR A 64 -5.00 7.30 -1.21
C THR A 64 -4.45 6.37 -0.15
N ALA A 65 -4.63 5.07 -0.35
CA ALA A 65 -4.07 4.03 0.49
C ALA A 65 -3.32 3.01 -0.38
N GLU A 66 -2.12 2.61 0.03
CA GLU A 66 -1.30 1.63 -0.70
C GLU A 66 -0.49 0.78 0.27
N THR A 67 -0.24 -0.48 -0.10
CA THR A 67 0.71 -1.33 0.64
C THR A 67 2.11 -1.07 0.13
N VAL A 68 3.04 -0.71 1.02
CA VAL A 68 4.45 -0.49 0.72
C VAL A 68 5.27 -1.37 1.68
N ALA A 69 5.92 -2.39 1.14
CA ALA A 69 6.57 -3.44 1.92
C ALA A 69 5.58 -4.08 2.93
N ASP A 70 5.85 -3.98 4.21
CA ASP A 70 5.03 -4.50 5.31
C ASP A 70 4.15 -3.43 6.00
N SER A 71 3.96 -2.29 5.34
CA SER A 71 3.27 -1.12 5.91
C SER A 71 2.15 -0.63 4.98
N LEU A 72 1.11 -0.07 5.58
CA LEU A 72 0.06 0.67 4.88
C LEU A 72 0.41 2.16 4.89
N ARG A 73 0.56 2.74 3.71
CA ARG A 73 0.73 4.18 3.53
C ARG A 73 -0.61 4.81 3.20
N VAL A 74 -0.98 5.85 3.93
CA VAL A 74 -2.21 6.62 3.72
C VAL A 74 -1.85 8.08 3.50
N ARG A 75 -2.36 8.68 2.43
CA ARG A 75 -2.26 10.11 2.14
C ARG A 75 -3.65 10.71 2.09
N VAL A 76 -3.84 11.86 2.72
CA VAL A 76 -5.09 12.63 2.68
C VAL A 76 -4.78 14.06 2.26
N GLU A 77 -5.59 14.60 1.34
CA GLU A 77 -5.42 15.93 0.77
C GLU A 77 -6.74 16.68 0.81
N ALA A 78 -6.78 17.81 1.53
CA ALA A 78 -7.93 18.70 1.58
C ALA A 78 -8.16 19.40 0.23
N VAL A 79 -9.43 19.59 -0.14
CA VAL A 79 -9.86 20.30 -1.34
C VAL A 79 -10.97 21.29 -0.98
N GLY A 80 -10.62 22.58 -0.89
CA GLY A 80 -11.59 23.65 -0.62
C GLY A 80 -12.29 23.53 0.73
N MET A 81 -11.60 23.08 1.78
CA MET A 81 -12.07 23.09 3.16
C MET A 81 -11.81 24.44 3.80
N SER A 82 -12.57 24.77 4.85
CA SER A 82 -12.26 25.96 5.68
C SER A 82 -10.92 25.77 6.40
N PRO A 83 -10.17 26.86 6.66
CA PRO A 83 -8.97 26.78 7.47
C PRO A 83 -9.24 26.18 8.85
N GLY A 84 -8.37 25.29 9.32
CA GLY A 84 -8.53 24.63 10.63
C GLY A 84 -7.81 23.31 10.72
N ALA A 85 -7.98 22.65 11.86
CA ALA A 85 -7.51 21.28 12.12
C ALA A 85 -8.69 20.33 12.22
N TYR A 86 -8.60 19.19 11.61
CA TYR A 86 -9.69 18.21 11.47
C TYR A 86 -9.17 16.81 11.77
N GLY A 87 -9.83 16.08 12.65
CA GLY A 87 -9.57 14.67 12.87
C GLY A 87 -9.78 13.87 11.59
N ALA A 88 -8.92 12.91 11.35
CA ALA A 88 -8.98 12.02 10.19
C ALA A 88 -8.76 10.58 10.63
N HIS A 89 -9.63 9.67 10.20
CA HIS A 89 -9.54 8.27 10.64
C HIS A 89 -9.88 7.30 9.51
N LEU A 90 -9.27 6.11 9.55
CA LEU A 90 -9.73 4.94 8.80
C LEU A 90 -10.85 4.26 9.59
N HIS A 91 -11.93 3.92 8.91
CA HIS A 91 -13.09 3.25 9.46
C HIS A 91 -13.30 1.86 8.86
N THR A 92 -13.93 0.96 9.64
CA THR A 92 -14.01 -0.48 9.35
C THR A 92 -14.92 -0.84 8.19
N THR A 93 -15.80 0.06 7.73
CA THR A 93 -16.83 -0.28 6.74
C THR A 93 -16.72 0.60 5.50
N GLY A 94 -16.76 0.00 4.31
CA GLY A 94 -16.78 0.67 3.02
C GLY A 94 -18.14 1.27 2.69
N ARG A 95 -18.70 2.07 3.61
CA ARG A 95 -20.01 2.69 3.45
C ARG A 95 -20.08 4.09 4.06
N CYS A 96 -20.62 5.04 3.30
CA CYS A 96 -20.61 6.47 3.63
C CYS A 96 -22.00 7.09 3.43
N ASP A 97 -23.02 6.63 4.17
CA ASP A 97 -24.38 7.16 4.02
C ASP A 97 -24.53 8.52 4.73
N PRO A 98 -24.90 9.59 3.98
CA PRO A 98 -25.16 10.89 4.58
C PRO A 98 -26.46 10.90 5.40
N PRO A 99 -26.67 11.91 6.27
CA PRO A 99 -25.78 13.04 6.54
C PRO A 99 -24.69 12.75 7.57
N GLY A 100 -24.85 11.74 8.41
CA GLY A 100 -24.00 11.51 9.59
C GLY A 100 -22.87 10.51 9.38
N PHE A 101 -22.82 9.80 8.24
CA PHE A 101 -21.79 8.81 7.88
C PHE A 101 -21.55 7.73 8.95
N THR A 102 -22.57 7.42 9.76
CA THR A 102 -22.48 6.40 10.82
C THR A 102 -22.26 5.00 10.26
N THR A 103 -22.68 4.78 9.02
CA THR A 103 -22.50 3.51 8.29
C THR A 103 -21.04 3.16 7.99
N ALA A 104 -20.11 4.11 8.11
CA ALA A 104 -18.67 3.85 8.05
C ALA A 104 -18.18 2.96 9.22
N GLY A 105 -18.99 2.80 10.26
CA GLY A 105 -18.62 1.99 11.45
C GLY A 105 -17.69 2.74 12.41
N PRO A 106 -17.01 2.00 13.31
CA PRO A 106 -15.99 2.53 14.21
C PRO A 106 -14.64 2.74 13.51
N HIS A 107 -13.67 3.28 14.22
CA HIS A 107 -12.28 3.33 13.74
C HIS A 107 -11.74 1.92 13.47
N TRP A 108 -10.90 1.80 12.46
CA TRP A 108 -10.22 0.53 12.15
C TRP A 108 -9.22 0.18 13.25
N ASN A 109 -9.56 -0.85 14.03
CA ASN A 109 -8.82 -1.25 15.24
C ASN A 109 -8.59 -2.77 15.31
N PRO A 110 -7.81 -3.34 14.40
CA PRO A 110 -7.57 -4.79 14.39
C PRO A 110 -6.73 -5.29 15.58
N THR A 111 -6.17 -4.40 16.38
CA THR A 111 -5.30 -4.72 17.51
C THR A 111 -5.95 -4.49 18.88
N ASP A 112 -7.24 -4.14 18.89
CA ASP A 112 -8.05 -3.93 20.11
C ASP A 112 -7.39 -2.98 21.12
N GLN A 113 -6.87 -1.85 20.61
CA GLN A 113 -6.27 -0.79 21.41
C GLN A 113 -7.31 0.30 21.76
N LYS A 114 -6.97 1.18 22.68
CA LYS A 114 -7.72 2.41 22.93
C LYS A 114 -7.40 3.45 21.87
N HIS A 115 -8.24 4.50 21.79
CA HIS A 115 -7.98 5.60 20.87
C HIS A 115 -6.80 6.47 21.29
N GLY A 116 -6.01 6.88 20.27
CA GLY A 116 -5.08 7.99 20.37
C GLY A 116 -3.63 7.62 20.68
N LYS A 117 -2.71 8.23 19.93
CA LYS A 117 -1.25 8.02 20.06
C LYS A 117 -0.66 8.47 21.40
N ASP A 118 -1.36 9.36 22.10
CA ASP A 118 -0.97 9.89 23.41
C ASP A 118 -1.70 9.18 24.58
N ASN A 119 -2.50 8.15 24.28
CA ASN A 119 -3.11 7.26 25.26
C ASN A 119 -2.16 6.09 25.56
N PRO A 120 -1.81 5.81 26.83
CA PRO A 120 -0.91 4.70 27.18
C PRO A 120 -1.40 3.31 26.73
N ALA A 121 -2.71 3.14 26.50
CA ALA A 121 -3.32 1.91 25.99
C ALA A 121 -3.72 2.02 24.50
N GLY A 122 -3.26 3.04 23.79
CA GLY A 122 -3.54 3.30 22.38
C GLY A 122 -2.40 2.86 21.48
N MET A 123 -2.57 3.02 20.19
CA MET A 123 -3.66 3.65 19.42
C MET A 123 -4.37 2.64 18.52
N HIS A 124 -5.55 3.00 17.97
CA HIS A 124 -6.12 2.26 16.84
C HIS A 124 -5.19 2.34 15.62
N LYS A 125 -5.19 1.33 14.79
CA LYS A 125 -4.47 1.40 13.50
C LYS A 125 -5.06 2.47 12.57
N GLY A 126 -6.33 2.80 12.75
CA GLY A 126 -7.04 3.82 11.97
C GLY A 126 -6.89 5.25 12.46
N ASP A 127 -6.20 5.50 13.58
CA ASP A 127 -5.97 6.85 14.09
C ASP A 127 -4.88 7.53 13.27
N LEU A 128 -5.26 8.53 12.47
CA LEU A 128 -4.36 9.27 11.58
C LEU A 128 -4.00 10.64 12.18
N PRO A 129 -2.97 11.33 11.65
CA PRO A 129 -2.71 12.71 12.01
C PRO A 129 -3.90 13.63 11.69
N ASN A 130 -4.04 14.71 12.45
CA ASN A 130 -4.98 15.77 12.11
C ASN A 130 -4.66 16.37 10.73
N LEU A 131 -5.69 16.57 9.91
CA LEU A 131 -5.58 17.27 8.65
C LEU A 131 -5.55 18.79 8.92
N LEU A 132 -4.40 19.40 8.73
CA LEU A 132 -4.24 20.84 8.88
C LEU A 132 -4.53 21.52 7.55
N VAL A 133 -5.51 22.41 7.53
CA VAL A 133 -5.97 23.15 6.35
C VAL A 133 -5.59 24.61 6.49
N GLY A 134 -4.87 25.13 5.51
CA GLY A 134 -4.45 26.52 5.43
C GLY A 134 -5.55 27.47 4.92
N THR A 135 -5.24 28.76 4.88
CA THR A 135 -6.15 29.81 4.41
C THR A 135 -6.50 29.71 2.93
N ASP A 136 -5.73 28.94 2.17
CA ASP A 136 -5.99 28.62 0.76
C ASP A 136 -6.96 27.42 0.58
N GLY A 137 -7.46 26.87 1.68
CA GLY A 137 -8.37 25.72 1.70
C GLY A 137 -7.69 24.40 1.37
N ARG A 138 -6.35 24.33 1.43
CA ARG A 138 -5.54 23.14 1.15
C ARG A 138 -4.80 22.69 2.39
N GLY A 139 -4.52 21.39 2.45
CA GLY A 139 -3.71 20.75 3.46
C GLY A 139 -3.51 19.30 3.08
N SER A 140 -2.47 18.69 3.58
CA SER A 140 -2.25 17.27 3.36
C SER A 140 -1.36 16.68 4.42
N PHE A 141 -1.48 15.38 4.61
CA PHE A 141 -0.50 14.57 5.31
C PHE A 141 -0.30 13.24 4.59
N GLU A 142 0.82 12.60 4.86
CA GLU A 142 1.08 11.20 4.57
C GLU A 142 1.45 10.51 5.87
N TYR A 143 0.91 9.32 6.10
CA TYR A 143 1.14 8.54 7.30
C TYR A 143 1.37 7.07 6.97
N THR A 144 2.35 6.45 7.63
CA THR A 144 2.71 5.04 7.45
C THR A 144 2.33 4.25 8.69
N ILE A 145 1.51 3.22 8.50
CA ILE A 145 1.02 2.33 9.54
C ILE A 145 1.79 1.01 9.43
N PRO A 146 2.67 0.69 10.38
CA PRO A 146 3.49 -0.51 10.32
C PRO A 146 2.66 -1.79 10.55
N ASN A 147 3.16 -2.92 9.98
CA ASN A 147 2.52 -4.25 10.05
C ASN A 147 1.06 -4.21 9.62
N ALA A 148 0.77 -3.51 8.51
CA ALA A 148 -0.56 -3.33 7.96
C ALA A 148 -0.49 -3.25 6.43
N GLY A 149 -1.60 -3.59 5.76
CA GLY A 149 -1.70 -3.50 4.32
C GLY A 149 -3.15 -3.39 3.85
N LEU A 150 -3.34 -3.16 2.55
CA LEU A 150 -4.68 -3.13 1.96
C LEU A 150 -5.35 -4.50 2.06
N SER A 151 -4.63 -5.55 1.66
CA SER A 151 -5.14 -6.92 1.59
C SER A 151 -3.98 -7.92 1.71
N GLY A 152 -4.25 -9.22 1.56
CA GLY A 152 -3.23 -10.25 1.50
C GLY A 152 -2.90 -10.87 2.86
N MET A 153 -1.64 -11.27 3.07
CA MET A 153 -1.21 -12.07 4.22
C MET A 153 -0.74 -11.25 5.43
N LEU A 154 -0.73 -9.93 5.34
CA LEU A 154 -0.35 -9.08 6.47
C LEU A 154 -1.38 -9.23 7.62
N PRO A 155 -0.93 -9.19 8.89
CA PRO A 155 -1.82 -9.46 10.02
C PRO A 155 -2.95 -8.45 10.17
N ASN A 156 -2.70 -7.19 9.78
CA ASN A 156 -3.68 -6.10 9.86
C ASN A 156 -4.07 -5.65 8.45
N ARG A 157 -5.14 -6.24 7.92
CA ARG A 157 -5.68 -5.87 6.61
C ARG A 157 -6.74 -4.80 6.77
N LEU A 158 -6.62 -3.73 5.97
CA LEU A 158 -7.60 -2.65 5.97
C LEU A 158 -8.89 -3.07 5.24
N ILE A 159 -8.73 -3.76 4.11
CA ILE A 159 -9.87 -4.16 3.27
C ILE A 159 -10.23 -5.61 3.60
N ASP A 160 -11.44 -5.80 4.06
CA ASP A 160 -12.11 -7.09 4.28
C ASP A 160 -13.38 -7.19 3.43
N ALA A 161 -14.33 -8.05 3.82
CA ALA A 161 -15.59 -8.23 3.10
C ALA A 161 -16.49 -6.99 3.11
N ASP A 162 -16.36 -6.14 4.13
CA ASP A 162 -17.16 -4.92 4.32
C ASP A 162 -16.47 -3.69 3.70
N GLY A 163 -15.23 -3.83 3.23
CA GLY A 163 -14.44 -2.73 2.72
C GLY A 163 -13.88 -1.84 3.82
N ALA A 164 -13.53 -0.60 3.48
CA ALA A 164 -13.10 0.41 4.43
C ALA A 164 -13.40 1.81 3.90
N SER A 165 -13.40 2.79 4.79
CA SER A 165 -13.57 4.19 4.42
C SER A 165 -12.64 5.12 5.20
N VAL A 166 -12.47 6.33 4.66
CA VAL A 166 -11.77 7.44 5.32
C VAL A 166 -12.79 8.47 5.72
N VAL A 167 -12.72 8.93 6.96
CA VAL A 167 -13.64 9.94 7.51
C VAL A 167 -12.87 11.15 8.01
N ILE A 168 -13.37 12.36 7.68
CA ILE A 168 -12.91 13.62 8.26
C ILE A 168 -13.95 14.08 9.27
N HIS A 169 -13.48 14.57 10.41
CA HIS A 169 -14.28 15.04 11.54
C HIS A 169 -14.29 16.56 11.64
N ALA A 170 -15.27 17.11 12.37
CA ALA A 170 -15.51 18.56 12.49
C ALA A 170 -14.49 19.30 13.37
N ALA A 171 -13.86 18.60 14.31
CA ALA A 171 -12.87 19.14 15.24
C ALA A 171 -11.55 18.36 15.16
N PRO A 172 -10.44 18.91 15.65
CA PRO A 172 -9.22 18.17 15.76
C PRO A 172 -9.36 16.99 16.74
N ASP A 173 -8.67 15.90 16.42
CA ASP A 173 -8.44 14.80 17.34
C ASP A 173 -7.49 15.23 18.45
N ASP A 174 -7.84 14.97 19.72
CA ASP A 174 -7.01 15.25 20.89
C ASP A 174 -5.95 14.16 21.15
N PHE A 175 -5.95 13.08 20.33
CA PHE A 175 -5.06 11.92 20.38
C PHE A 175 -5.07 11.13 21.70
N ARG A 176 -6.13 11.24 22.47
CA ARG A 176 -6.16 10.69 23.84
C ARG A 176 -7.50 10.12 24.26
N THR A 177 -8.59 10.82 23.93
CA THR A 177 -9.92 10.50 24.44
C THR A 177 -10.57 9.37 23.62
N ASP A 178 -10.82 8.24 24.27
CA ASP A 178 -11.52 7.10 23.66
C ASP A 178 -13.03 7.42 23.50
N PRO A 179 -13.70 7.05 22.41
CA PRO A 179 -13.21 6.22 21.29
C PRO A 179 -12.75 7.02 20.07
N SER A 180 -12.72 8.35 20.06
CA SER A 180 -12.53 9.12 18.83
C SER A 180 -11.85 10.48 19.00
N GLY A 181 -11.13 10.71 20.11
CA GLY A 181 -10.33 11.91 20.33
C GLY A 181 -11.13 13.21 20.37
N ASN A 182 -12.38 13.17 20.84
CA ASN A 182 -13.29 14.34 20.87
C ASN A 182 -13.40 15.05 19.50
N SER A 183 -13.14 14.35 18.39
CA SER A 183 -13.06 14.92 17.05
C SER A 183 -14.42 15.38 16.47
N GLY A 184 -15.51 15.14 17.20
CA GLY A 184 -16.83 15.66 16.87
C GLY A 184 -17.52 14.91 15.71
N ALA A 185 -18.44 15.62 15.04
CA ALA A 185 -19.24 15.04 13.97
C ALA A 185 -18.40 14.63 12.76
N ARG A 186 -18.84 13.61 12.02
CA ARG A 186 -18.26 13.21 10.73
C ARG A 186 -18.77 14.16 9.65
N ILE A 187 -17.88 14.86 8.97
CA ILE A 187 -18.24 15.91 8.00
C ILE A 187 -17.94 15.55 6.55
N ALA A 188 -17.08 14.59 6.33
CA ALA A 188 -16.83 14.02 5.00
C ALA A 188 -16.42 12.57 5.12
N CYS A 189 -16.83 11.75 4.15
CA CYS A 189 -16.56 10.32 4.11
C CYS A 189 -16.30 9.87 2.66
N GLY A 190 -15.38 8.94 2.48
CA GLY A 190 -15.07 8.33 1.19
C GLY A 190 -14.71 6.85 1.34
N VAL A 191 -15.33 6.00 0.51
CA VAL A 191 -15.03 4.56 0.46
C VAL A 191 -13.76 4.35 -0.34
N LEU A 192 -12.85 3.54 0.18
CA LEU A 192 -11.62 3.16 -0.51
C LEU A 192 -11.91 2.08 -1.57
N GLY A 193 -11.60 2.40 -2.83
CA GLY A 193 -11.85 1.51 -3.98
C GLY A 193 -11.03 1.87 -5.21
#